data_4f3c4e7dce9cc12086f38a49c0f11081
#
_entry.id   4f3c4e7dce9cc12086f38a49c0f11081
#
_cell.length_a   1.000
_cell.length_b   1.000
_cell.length_c   1.000
_cell.angle_alpha   90.00
_cell.angle_beta   90.00
_cell.angle_gamma   90.00
#
_symmetry.space_group_name_H-M   'P 1'
#
loop_
_entity.id
_entity.type
_entity.pdbx_description
1 polymer ?
#
loop_
_entity_poly.entity_id
_entity_poly.type
_entity_poly.pdbx_seq_one_letter_code
_entity_poly.pdbx_strand_id
1 'polypeptide(L)'
;MLIRIDQTSPEPVYLQIRDQIVAAIAHGELAASDRLPSVRALASDLGVNLHTVNKAYAVLRDEGFLMMRGRAGAVVADFRRTASPEHQAAGAEKVEEALYRLALEHRAQGGSCRSFLAIASEQAKRVFDAAVSDTSTKGA
;
A
#
# COMPACT_ATOMS: atom_id res chain seq x y z
N MET A 1 -9.19 7.40 7.42
CA MET A 1 -9.04 6.62 6.17
C MET A 1 -10.40 6.53 5.48
N LEU A 2 -10.46 6.94 4.24
CA LEU A 2 -11.66 6.85 3.42
C LEU A 2 -11.39 5.95 2.21
N ILE A 3 -12.08 4.81 2.15
CA ILE A 3 -11.96 3.87 1.04
C ILE A 3 -13.14 4.08 0.08
N ARG A 4 -12.84 4.18 -1.20
CA ARG A 4 -13.85 4.30 -2.27
C ARG A 4 -13.70 3.16 -3.24
N ILE A 5 -14.82 2.50 -3.54
CA ILE A 5 -14.86 1.38 -4.49
C ILE A 5 -15.37 1.89 -5.84
N ASP A 6 -14.61 1.64 -6.89
CA ASP A 6 -15.01 1.88 -8.26
C ASP A 6 -15.52 0.57 -8.87
N GLN A 7 -16.84 0.43 -8.98
CA GLN A 7 -17.48 -0.75 -9.55
C GLN A 7 -17.25 -0.88 -11.06
N THR A 8 -16.84 0.21 -11.73
CA THR A 8 -16.58 0.24 -13.18
C THR A 8 -15.15 -0.15 -13.51
N SER A 9 -14.25 -0.14 -12.53
CA SER A 9 -12.85 -0.52 -12.72
C SER A 9 -12.71 -2.01 -13.01
N PRO A 10 -11.82 -2.40 -13.94
CA PRO A 10 -11.50 -3.81 -14.16
C PRO A 10 -10.72 -4.44 -13.00
N GLU A 11 -10.18 -3.62 -12.09
CA GLU A 11 -9.44 -4.11 -10.96
C GLU A 11 -10.38 -4.74 -9.92
N PRO A 12 -10.09 -5.96 -9.44
CA PRO A 12 -10.91 -6.61 -8.42
C PRO A 12 -11.08 -5.73 -7.16
N VAL A 13 -12.27 -5.77 -6.56
CA VAL A 13 -12.59 -4.92 -5.40
C VAL A 13 -11.63 -5.16 -4.23
N TYR A 14 -11.22 -6.41 -3.98
CA TYR A 14 -10.30 -6.69 -2.88
C TYR A 14 -8.93 -6.03 -3.09
N LEU A 15 -8.46 -5.88 -4.33
CA LEU A 15 -7.23 -5.17 -4.65
C LEU A 15 -7.39 -3.66 -4.49
N GLN A 16 -8.54 -3.11 -4.84
CA GLN A 16 -8.85 -1.70 -4.60
C GLN A 16 -8.77 -1.37 -3.10
N ILE A 17 -9.33 -2.23 -2.26
CA ILE A 17 -9.27 -2.09 -0.80
C ILE A 17 -7.82 -2.19 -0.32
N ARG A 18 -7.11 -3.23 -0.76
CA ARG A 18 -5.70 -3.46 -0.40
C ARG A 18 -4.85 -2.25 -0.75
N ASP A 19 -4.94 -1.75 -1.97
CA ASP A 19 -4.10 -0.66 -2.46
C ASP A 19 -4.37 0.65 -1.73
N GLN A 20 -5.63 0.93 -1.39
CA GLN A 20 -5.98 2.14 -0.64
C GLN A 20 -5.51 2.08 0.82
N ILE A 21 -5.50 0.91 1.44
CA ILE A 21 -4.93 0.73 2.78
C ILE A 21 -3.42 0.92 2.75
N VAL A 22 -2.73 0.35 1.76
CA VAL A 22 -1.28 0.56 1.59
C VAL A 22 -0.96 2.04 1.37
N ALA A 23 -1.76 2.73 0.55
CA ALA A 23 -1.60 4.16 0.33
C ALA A 23 -1.79 4.96 1.64
N ALA A 24 -2.80 4.62 2.44
CA ALA A 24 -3.03 5.28 3.73
C ALA A 24 -1.85 5.07 4.71
N ILE A 25 -1.25 3.89 4.71
CA ILE A 25 -0.04 3.61 5.50
C ILE A 25 1.14 4.43 4.98
N ALA A 26 1.36 4.45 3.67
CA ALA A 26 2.46 5.17 3.05
C ALA A 26 2.38 6.68 3.28
N HIS A 27 1.17 7.24 3.24
CA HIS A 27 0.95 8.68 3.45
C HIS A 27 0.78 9.08 4.92
N GLY A 28 0.89 8.14 5.85
CA GLY A 28 0.83 8.42 7.29
C GLY A 28 -0.58 8.60 7.86
N GLU A 29 -1.62 8.37 7.08
CA GLU A 29 -3.01 8.37 7.57
C GLU A 29 -3.25 7.22 8.55
N LEU A 30 -2.58 6.09 8.33
CA LEU A 30 -2.54 4.95 9.23
C LEU A 30 -1.11 4.79 9.74
N ALA A 31 -0.94 4.94 11.04
CA ALA A 31 0.34 4.74 11.72
C ALA A 31 0.48 3.29 12.23
N ALA A 32 1.71 2.90 12.55
CA ALA A 32 1.97 1.60 13.17
C ALA A 32 1.10 1.41 14.43
N SER A 33 0.56 0.22 14.57
CA SER A 33 -0.35 -0.19 15.66
C SER A 33 -1.76 0.42 15.62
N ASP A 34 -2.07 1.27 14.64
CA ASP A 34 -3.44 1.75 14.46
C ASP A 34 -4.36 0.58 14.13
N ARG A 35 -5.56 0.62 14.70
CA ARG A 35 -6.61 -0.37 14.44
C ARG A 35 -7.31 -0.09 13.13
N LEU A 36 -7.60 -1.15 12.39
CA LEU A 36 -8.49 -1.08 11.24
C LEU A 36 -9.91 -1.45 11.67
N PRO A 37 -10.93 -1.01 10.90
CA PRO A 37 -12.29 -1.49 11.11
C PRO A 37 -12.35 -3.02 11.03
N SER A 38 -13.30 -3.62 11.73
CA SER A 38 -13.54 -5.06 11.55
C SER A 38 -13.96 -5.36 10.10
N VAL A 39 -13.74 -6.59 9.67
CA VAL A 39 -14.15 -7.02 8.33
C VAL A 39 -15.65 -6.75 8.10
N ARG A 40 -16.49 -7.03 9.10
CA ARG A 40 -17.93 -6.78 9.01
C ARG A 40 -18.27 -5.30 8.90
N ALA A 41 -17.63 -4.46 9.72
CA ALA A 41 -17.86 -3.02 9.71
C ALA A 41 -17.46 -2.42 8.36
N LEU A 42 -16.28 -2.78 7.85
CA LEU A 42 -15.82 -2.26 6.57
C LEU A 42 -16.67 -2.74 5.40
N ALA A 43 -17.06 -4.02 5.38
CA ALA A 43 -17.96 -4.56 4.37
C ALA A 43 -19.30 -3.83 4.35
N SER A 44 -19.87 -3.57 5.53
CA SER A 44 -21.12 -2.80 5.68
C SER A 44 -20.96 -1.37 5.17
N ASP A 45 -19.89 -0.69 5.56
CA ASP A 45 -19.62 0.71 5.17
C ASP A 45 -19.42 0.86 3.66
N LEU A 46 -18.77 -0.11 3.03
CA LEU A 46 -18.49 -0.08 1.60
C LEU A 46 -19.61 -0.69 0.74
N GLY A 47 -20.57 -1.37 1.36
CA GLY A 47 -21.61 -2.09 0.64
C GLY A 47 -21.08 -3.25 -0.21
N VAL A 48 -20.03 -3.93 0.25
CA VAL A 48 -19.42 -5.06 -0.44
C VAL A 48 -19.53 -6.35 0.36
N ASN A 49 -19.24 -7.46 -0.30
CA ASN A 49 -19.30 -8.77 0.34
C ASN A 49 -18.25 -8.89 1.46
N LEU A 50 -18.64 -9.50 2.56
CA LEU A 50 -17.77 -9.79 3.69
C LEU A 50 -16.51 -10.56 3.27
N HIS A 51 -16.64 -11.53 2.36
CA HIS A 51 -15.50 -12.32 1.87
C HIS A 51 -14.52 -11.50 1.07
N THR A 52 -14.98 -10.46 0.37
CA THR A 52 -14.12 -9.54 -0.38
C THR A 52 -13.21 -8.74 0.55
N VAL A 53 -13.76 -8.20 1.63
CA VAL A 53 -12.97 -7.48 2.65
C VAL A 53 -12.02 -8.44 3.36
N ASN A 54 -12.50 -9.62 3.71
CA ASN A 54 -11.66 -10.64 4.37
C ASN A 54 -10.47 -11.03 3.49
N LYS A 55 -10.68 -11.17 2.18
CA LYS A 55 -9.61 -11.45 1.23
C LYS A 55 -8.57 -10.32 1.18
N ALA A 56 -9.02 -9.06 1.16
CA ALA A 56 -8.12 -7.90 1.20
C ALA A 56 -7.26 -7.90 2.47
N TYR A 57 -7.88 -8.13 3.63
CA TYR A 57 -7.16 -8.18 4.90
C TYR A 57 -6.18 -9.36 4.97
N ALA A 58 -6.57 -10.52 4.42
CA ALA A 58 -5.68 -11.67 4.37
C ALA A 58 -4.43 -11.41 3.51
N VAL A 59 -4.60 -10.78 2.35
CA VAL A 59 -3.49 -10.39 1.49
C VAL A 59 -2.57 -9.39 2.20
N LEU A 60 -3.13 -8.36 2.84
CA LEU A 60 -2.37 -7.37 3.60
C LEU A 60 -1.59 -8.01 4.75
N ARG A 61 -2.20 -8.97 5.44
CA ARG A 61 -1.52 -9.73 6.50
C ARG A 61 -0.37 -10.57 5.95
N ASP A 62 -0.61 -11.29 4.86
CA ASP A 62 0.40 -12.15 4.23
C ASP A 62 1.56 -11.34 3.66
N GLU A 63 1.30 -10.15 3.17
CA GLU A 63 2.32 -9.21 2.71
C GLU A 63 3.02 -8.44 3.86
N GLY A 64 2.54 -8.60 5.09
CA GLY A 64 3.16 -8.01 6.28
C GLY A 64 2.72 -6.60 6.63
N PHE A 65 1.71 -6.04 5.95
CA PHE A 65 1.18 -4.71 6.26
C PHE A 65 0.27 -4.68 7.48
N LEU A 66 -0.43 -5.80 7.74
CA LEU A 66 -1.33 -5.94 8.89
C LEU A 66 -0.89 -7.10 9.78
N MET A 67 -1.23 -6.98 11.07
CA MET A 67 -1.12 -8.05 12.05
C MET A 67 -2.47 -8.27 12.70
N MET A 68 -2.75 -9.51 13.10
CA MET A 68 -3.91 -9.83 13.93
C MET A 68 -3.49 -9.83 15.40
N ARG A 69 -4.13 -9.00 16.23
CA ARG A 69 -3.84 -8.88 17.66
C ARG A 69 -5.08 -9.24 18.48
N GLY A 70 -5.41 -10.53 18.53
CA GLY A 70 -6.48 -11.04 19.38
C GLY A 70 -7.78 -10.24 19.28
N ARG A 71 -8.25 -9.68 20.40
CA ARG A 71 -9.49 -8.90 20.45
C ARG A 71 -9.42 -7.53 19.76
N ALA A 72 -8.19 -7.02 19.57
CA ALA A 72 -8.01 -5.75 18.85
C ALA A 72 -8.27 -5.89 17.35
N GLY A 73 -8.30 -7.11 16.81
CA GLY A 73 -8.49 -7.38 15.40
C GLY A 73 -7.26 -7.02 14.56
N ALA A 74 -7.48 -6.49 13.38
CA ALA A 74 -6.42 -6.10 12.48
C ALA A 74 -5.81 -4.74 12.90
N VAL A 75 -4.49 -4.70 12.98
CA VAL A 75 -3.72 -3.50 13.28
C VAL A 75 -2.61 -3.33 12.24
N VAL A 76 -2.18 -2.09 12.02
CA VAL A 76 -1.06 -1.81 11.12
C VAL A 76 0.24 -2.34 11.74
N ALA A 77 0.98 -3.12 10.97
CA ALA A 77 2.27 -3.66 11.40
C ALA A 77 3.33 -2.55 11.47
N ASP A 78 4.25 -2.68 12.40
CA ASP A 78 5.39 -1.77 12.51
C ASP A 78 6.59 -2.37 11.79
N PHE A 79 6.77 -2.03 10.53
CA PHE A 79 7.89 -2.51 9.72
C PHE A 79 9.26 -2.16 10.29
N ARG A 80 9.36 -1.05 11.03
CA ARG A 80 10.64 -0.63 11.61
C ARG A 80 11.06 -1.51 12.78
N ARG A 81 10.09 -2.07 13.50
CA ARG A 81 10.34 -2.90 14.69
C ARG A 81 10.33 -4.38 14.38
N THR A 82 9.52 -4.80 13.40
CA THR A 82 9.30 -6.22 13.11
C THR A 82 10.06 -6.74 11.90
N ALA A 83 10.59 -5.83 11.06
CA ALA A 83 11.34 -6.23 9.87
C ALA A 83 12.75 -6.69 10.25
N SER A 84 12.99 -7.99 10.18
CA SER A 84 14.34 -8.52 10.21
C SER A 84 15.13 -8.05 8.98
N PRO A 85 16.49 -8.09 9.02
CA PRO A 85 17.30 -7.78 7.83
C PRO A 85 16.90 -8.59 6.61
N GLU A 86 16.45 -9.83 6.79
CA GLU A 86 15.98 -10.71 5.71
C GLU A 86 14.67 -10.20 5.09
N HIS A 87 13.74 -9.72 5.90
CA HIS A 87 12.50 -9.13 5.41
C HIS A 87 12.75 -7.82 4.64
N GLN A 88 13.68 -7.01 5.11
CA GLN A 88 14.08 -5.79 4.41
C GLN A 88 14.72 -6.10 3.06
N ALA A 89 15.61 -7.10 3.01
CA ALA A 89 16.25 -7.56 1.78
C ALA A 89 15.22 -8.12 0.79
N ALA A 90 14.26 -8.92 1.27
CA ALA A 90 13.19 -9.45 0.43
C ALA A 90 12.30 -8.34 -0.14
N GLY A 91 12.02 -7.31 0.65
CA GLY A 91 11.28 -6.13 0.18
C GLY A 91 12.01 -5.37 -0.91
N ALA A 92 13.32 -5.15 -0.75
CA ALA A 92 14.16 -4.51 -1.75
C ALA A 92 14.20 -5.33 -3.05
N GLU A 93 14.32 -6.64 -2.95
CA GLU A 93 14.32 -7.54 -4.11
C GLU A 93 13.01 -7.44 -4.91
N LYS A 94 11.87 -7.37 -4.24
CA LYS A 94 10.58 -7.18 -4.90
C LYS A 94 10.52 -5.88 -5.69
N VAL A 95 11.04 -4.79 -5.14
CA VAL A 95 11.09 -3.49 -5.82
C VAL A 95 12.00 -3.59 -7.05
N GLU A 96 13.17 -4.20 -6.92
CA GLU A 96 14.11 -4.38 -8.04
C GLU A 96 13.47 -5.17 -9.18
N GLU A 97 12.83 -6.30 -8.88
CA GLU A 97 12.15 -7.13 -9.87
C GLU A 97 11.02 -6.39 -10.58
N ALA A 98 10.21 -5.65 -9.83
CA ALA A 98 9.11 -4.86 -10.38
C ALA A 98 9.62 -3.76 -11.30
N LEU A 99 10.66 -3.03 -10.88
CA LEU A 99 11.28 -1.98 -11.69
C LEU A 99 11.92 -2.54 -12.96
N TYR A 100 12.60 -3.67 -12.86
CA TYR A 100 13.20 -4.34 -14.00
C TYR A 100 12.15 -4.70 -15.06
N ARG A 101 11.04 -5.30 -14.62
CA ARG A 101 9.94 -5.65 -15.53
C ARG A 101 9.34 -4.41 -16.19
N LEU A 102 9.09 -3.36 -15.42
CA LEU A 102 8.54 -2.09 -15.95
C LEU A 102 9.52 -1.46 -16.96
N ALA A 103 10.81 -1.50 -16.69
CA ALA A 103 11.81 -0.98 -17.60
C ALA A 103 11.85 -1.77 -18.92
N LEU A 104 11.74 -3.10 -18.88
CA LEU A 104 11.66 -3.94 -20.08
C LEU A 104 10.42 -3.58 -20.91
N GLU A 105 9.26 -3.48 -20.27
CA GLU A 105 8.01 -3.12 -20.94
C GLU A 105 8.10 -1.74 -21.59
N HIS A 106 8.63 -0.76 -20.86
CA HIS A 106 8.81 0.60 -21.36
C HIS A 106 9.71 0.63 -22.59
N ARG A 107 10.83 -0.08 -22.55
CA ARG A 107 11.75 -0.20 -23.68
C ARG A 107 11.08 -0.89 -24.88
N ALA A 108 10.34 -1.96 -24.64
CA ALA A 108 9.63 -2.70 -25.70
C ALA A 108 8.59 -1.82 -26.40
N GLN A 109 8.01 -0.85 -25.71
CA GLN A 109 7.06 0.11 -26.26
C GLN A 109 7.73 1.32 -26.90
N GLY A 110 9.06 1.33 -27.02
CA GLY A 110 9.81 2.41 -27.66
C GLY A 110 10.32 3.50 -26.73
N GLY A 111 10.15 3.32 -25.41
CA GLY A 111 10.65 4.25 -24.41
C GLY A 111 12.18 4.21 -24.26
N SER A 112 12.75 5.29 -23.75
CA SER A 112 14.19 5.44 -23.49
C SER A 112 14.50 5.31 -22.01
N CYS A 113 15.78 5.11 -21.68
CA CYS A 113 16.25 5.16 -20.30
C CYS A 113 15.92 6.50 -19.64
N ARG A 114 16.14 7.60 -20.35
CA ARG A 114 15.86 8.95 -19.87
C ARG A 114 14.37 9.13 -19.53
N SER A 115 13.49 8.71 -20.43
CA SER A 115 12.04 8.81 -20.19
C SER A 115 11.58 7.91 -19.04
N PHE A 116 12.15 6.70 -18.92
CA PHE A 116 11.85 5.82 -17.80
C PHE A 116 12.26 6.44 -16.46
N LEU A 117 13.48 6.97 -16.38
CA LEU A 117 13.97 7.60 -15.14
C LEU A 117 13.17 8.86 -14.78
N ALA A 118 12.74 9.62 -15.78
CA ALA A 118 11.88 10.80 -15.56
C ALA A 118 10.53 10.40 -14.96
N ILE A 119 9.89 9.36 -15.50
CA ILE A 119 8.63 8.82 -14.97
C ILE A 119 8.82 8.32 -13.55
N ALA A 120 9.86 7.52 -13.30
CA ALA A 120 10.16 6.97 -11.98
C ALA A 120 10.40 8.08 -10.96
N SER A 121 11.15 9.12 -11.32
CA SER A 121 11.41 10.28 -10.46
C SER A 121 10.12 11.02 -10.08
N GLU A 122 9.24 11.25 -11.04
CA GLU A 122 7.95 11.91 -10.77
C GLU A 122 7.07 11.10 -9.82
N GLN A 123 7.02 9.78 -10.00
CA GLN A 123 6.24 8.92 -9.10
C GLN A 123 6.85 8.88 -7.70
N ALA A 124 8.17 8.84 -7.59
CA ALA A 124 8.85 8.91 -6.30
C ALA A 124 8.51 10.21 -5.55
N LYS A 125 8.50 11.35 -6.24
CA LYS A 125 8.10 12.64 -5.64
C LYS A 125 6.66 12.61 -5.13
N ARG A 126 5.73 12.03 -5.86
CA ARG A 126 4.33 11.92 -5.43
C ARG A 126 4.18 11.20 -4.10
N VAL A 127 5.02 10.20 -3.84
CA VAL A 127 4.94 9.39 -2.62
C VAL A 127 5.75 10.03 -1.48
N PHE A 128 6.98 10.43 -1.75
CA PHE A 128 7.93 10.81 -0.70
C PHE A 128 7.93 12.31 -0.38
N ASP A 129 7.77 13.19 -1.37
CA ASP A 129 7.80 14.64 -1.13
C ASP A 129 6.51 15.13 -0.48
N ALA A 130 5.37 14.48 -0.74
CA ALA A 130 4.10 14.78 -0.07
C ALA A 130 4.17 14.54 1.44
N ALA A 131 4.98 13.57 1.90
CA ALA A 131 5.20 13.30 3.31
C ALA A 131 6.12 14.34 3.98
N VAL A 132 7.04 14.96 3.23
CA VAL A 132 7.95 16.00 3.74
C VAL A 132 7.21 17.31 3.96
N SER A 133 6.24 17.66 3.12
CA SER A 133 5.45 18.88 3.28
C SER A 133 4.56 18.85 4.53
N ASP A 134 4.14 17.67 4.96
CA ASP A 134 3.29 17.50 6.15
C ASP A 134 4.09 17.64 7.46
N THR A 135 5.36 17.24 7.45
CA THR A 135 6.24 17.39 8.61
C THR A 135 6.77 18.82 8.78
N SER A 136 6.83 19.60 7.70
CA SER A 136 7.29 20.99 7.73
C SER A 136 6.26 21.94 8.35
N THR A 137 4.98 21.57 8.33
CA THR A 137 3.88 22.39 8.88
C THR A 137 3.70 22.20 10.39
N LYS A 138 4.26 21.13 10.97
CA LYS A 138 4.17 20.85 12.41
C LYS A 138 5.38 21.38 13.22
N GLY A 139 6.36 21.98 12.57
CA GLY A 139 7.57 22.50 13.20
C GLY A 139 7.69 24.03 13.20
N ALA A 140 6.59 24.70 12.93
CA ALA A 140 6.57 26.16 12.98
C ALA A 140 5.73 26.66 14.14
#